data_02f97ccb88e8d3215cdcc315fdd798f0
#
_entry.id   02f97ccb88e8d3215cdcc315fdd798f0
#
_cell.length_a   1.000
_cell.length_b   1.000
_cell.length_c   1.000
_cell.angle_alpha   90.00
_cell.angle_beta   90.00
_cell.angle_gamma   90.00
#
_symmetry.space_group_name_H-M   'P 1'
#
loop_
_entity.id
_entity.type
_entity.pdbx_description
1 polymer ?
#
loop_
_entity_poly.entity_id
_entity_poly.type
_entity_poly.pdbx_seq_one_letter_code
_entity_poly.pdbx_strand_id
1 'polypeptide(L)'
;MTQLTLESLTLAQRERLAHIDFVLMFKGEARRTDLVERFNIAPSVATQDFARYKEIAPQNVVYDEKRKQHLKAASFISLFDFDVIRTLATLSQGFGDGFSGQLKPPLACEAPYHLNKPNLSIVAKVTEAIHKGKALSITYVSLSSGETTREIVPHTLVDNGLRWHVRAFDRKHGQSGAPNGFRDFVLTRIKAAVVLEDSTLSPSVIKESELETQDRQWNRFVELELVPHPRIEHSEAIELDYGMTSGVLKVEIRAATAGYLLRQWHVDCSTEHSLMGFEYQLWLRNSQALYGVTNLNLAPGRTS
;
A
#
# COMPACT_ATOMS: atom_id res chain seq x y z
N MET A 1 -0.14 -22.50 38.40
CA MET A 1 -0.94 -21.83 37.35
C MET A 1 -0.28 -22.12 36.05
N THR A 2 -0.95 -22.74 35.10
CA THR A 2 -0.42 -23.02 33.77
C THR A 2 -0.29 -21.69 33.04
N GLN A 3 0.93 -21.35 32.60
CA GLN A 3 1.17 -20.10 31.87
C GLN A 3 0.38 -20.14 30.55
N LEU A 4 -0.37 -19.07 30.24
CA LEU A 4 -1.15 -18.96 29.02
C LEU A 4 -0.18 -18.86 27.83
N THR A 5 -0.31 -19.76 26.85
CA THR A 5 0.51 -19.80 25.64
C THR A 5 -0.39 -19.75 24.41
N LEU A 6 0.17 -19.36 23.25
CA LEU A 6 -0.57 -19.36 21.96
C LEU A 6 -1.14 -20.74 21.61
N GLU A 7 -0.48 -21.81 22.02
CA GLU A 7 -0.88 -23.20 21.76
C GLU A 7 -2.12 -23.61 22.55
N SER A 8 -2.34 -22.99 23.73
CA SER A 8 -3.51 -23.27 24.57
C SER A 8 -4.80 -22.59 24.09
N LEU A 9 -4.72 -21.73 23.10
CA LEU A 9 -5.85 -20.96 22.56
C LEU A 9 -6.61 -21.76 21.50
N THR A 10 -7.93 -21.56 21.44
CA THR A 10 -8.74 -22.01 20.31
C THR A 10 -8.35 -21.27 19.04
N LEU A 11 -8.67 -21.83 17.87
CA LEU A 11 -8.39 -21.18 16.59
C LEU A 11 -8.98 -19.76 16.54
N ALA A 12 -10.24 -19.60 16.90
CA ALA A 12 -10.92 -18.31 16.91
C ALA A 12 -10.27 -17.29 17.87
N GLN A 13 -9.77 -17.72 19.03
CA GLN A 13 -9.02 -16.85 19.94
C GLN A 13 -7.67 -16.45 19.31
N ARG A 14 -6.98 -17.41 18.72
CA ARG A 14 -5.68 -17.15 18.04
C ARG A 14 -5.83 -16.14 16.90
N GLU A 15 -6.88 -16.27 16.08
CA GLU A 15 -7.18 -15.31 15.01
C GLU A 15 -7.43 -13.89 15.55
N ARG A 16 -8.17 -13.76 16.65
CA ARG A 16 -8.42 -12.44 17.25
C ARG A 16 -7.17 -11.84 17.88
N LEU A 17 -6.31 -12.65 18.52
CA LEU A 17 -5.03 -12.18 19.03
C LEU A 17 -4.07 -11.80 17.90
N ALA A 18 -4.06 -12.56 16.79
CA ALA A 18 -3.30 -12.22 15.60
C ALA A 18 -3.75 -10.87 15.01
N HIS A 19 -5.05 -10.59 15.04
CA HIS A 19 -5.56 -9.29 14.62
C HIS A 19 -5.12 -8.14 15.55
N ILE A 20 -5.10 -8.35 16.88
CA ILE A 20 -4.55 -7.36 17.82
C ILE A 20 -3.08 -7.06 17.49
N ASP A 21 -2.30 -8.12 17.31
CA ASP A 21 -0.86 -8.03 16.99
C ASP A 21 -0.62 -7.27 15.67
N PHE A 22 -1.42 -7.60 14.64
CA PHE A 22 -1.41 -6.94 13.34
C PHE A 22 -1.70 -5.43 13.45
N VAL A 23 -2.78 -5.06 14.14
CA VAL A 23 -3.19 -3.67 14.28
C VAL A 23 -2.15 -2.87 15.07
N LEU A 24 -1.60 -3.44 16.16
CA LEU A 24 -0.49 -2.84 16.90
C LEU A 24 0.75 -2.66 16.02
N MET A 25 1.11 -3.67 15.22
CA MET A 25 2.30 -3.62 14.36
C MET A 25 2.21 -2.54 13.28
N PHE A 26 1.07 -2.47 12.57
CA PHE A 26 0.93 -1.67 11.33
C PHE A 26 0.25 -0.31 11.53
N LYS A 27 -0.55 -0.13 12.58
CA LYS A 27 -1.17 1.16 12.94
C LYS A 27 -0.54 1.79 14.19
N GLY A 28 0.12 0.97 15.03
CA GLY A 28 0.73 1.39 16.28
C GLY A 28 -0.26 1.59 17.42
N GLU A 29 -1.54 1.31 17.23
CA GLU A 29 -2.60 1.35 18.24
C GLU A 29 -3.70 0.34 17.91
N ALA A 30 -4.42 -0.14 18.93
CA ALA A 30 -5.54 -1.06 18.76
C ALA A 30 -6.66 -0.74 19.76
N ARG A 31 -7.92 -0.90 19.33
CA ARG A 31 -9.11 -0.62 20.13
C ARG A 31 -10.01 -1.84 20.22
N ARG A 32 -10.83 -1.94 21.26
CA ARG A 32 -11.82 -3.02 21.38
C ARG A 32 -12.80 -3.02 20.20
N THR A 33 -13.14 -1.84 19.67
CA THR A 33 -14.01 -1.69 18.50
C THR A 33 -13.46 -2.42 17.29
N ASP A 34 -12.13 -2.44 17.09
CA ASP A 34 -11.49 -3.12 15.96
C ASP A 34 -11.81 -4.62 15.93
N LEU A 35 -11.86 -5.27 17.12
CA LEU A 35 -12.25 -6.68 17.24
C LEU A 35 -13.76 -6.89 17.11
N VAL A 36 -14.54 -6.00 17.75
CA VAL A 36 -16.01 -6.08 17.71
C VAL A 36 -16.51 -5.99 16.28
N GLU A 37 -16.04 -5.01 15.54
CA GLU A 37 -16.44 -4.78 14.14
C GLU A 37 -15.98 -5.91 13.22
N ARG A 38 -14.71 -6.35 13.37
CA ARG A 38 -14.15 -7.37 12.49
C ARG A 38 -14.73 -8.76 12.72
N PHE A 39 -14.91 -9.17 13.98
CA PHE A 39 -15.29 -10.53 14.33
C PHE A 39 -16.75 -10.67 14.78
N ASN A 40 -17.51 -9.57 14.79
CA ASN A 40 -18.90 -9.50 15.24
C ASN A 40 -19.09 -10.17 16.63
N ILE A 41 -18.21 -9.81 17.58
CA ILE A 41 -18.20 -10.36 18.96
C ILE A 41 -18.68 -9.33 19.97
N ALA A 42 -19.12 -9.82 21.14
CA ALA A 42 -19.50 -8.93 22.23
C ALA A 42 -18.28 -8.14 22.76
N PRO A 43 -18.46 -6.87 23.21
CA PRO A 43 -17.38 -6.06 23.78
C PRO A 43 -16.65 -6.70 24.96
N SER A 44 -17.35 -7.54 25.76
CA SER A 44 -16.75 -8.31 26.86
C SER A 44 -15.73 -9.33 26.37
N VAL A 45 -16.00 -9.99 25.23
CA VAL A 45 -15.08 -10.96 24.61
C VAL A 45 -13.83 -10.21 24.12
N ALA A 46 -13.99 -9.08 23.43
CA ALA A 46 -12.86 -8.26 23.01
C ALA A 46 -11.99 -7.81 24.21
N THR A 47 -12.61 -7.42 25.33
CA THR A 47 -11.87 -7.07 26.55
C THR A 47 -11.05 -8.25 27.09
N GLN A 48 -11.61 -9.46 27.08
CA GLN A 48 -10.89 -10.66 27.51
C GLN A 48 -9.74 -11.01 26.57
N ASP A 49 -9.91 -10.80 25.26
CA ASP A 49 -8.85 -11.08 24.27
C ASP A 49 -7.67 -10.10 24.44
N PHE A 50 -7.92 -8.82 24.70
CA PHE A 50 -6.85 -7.87 25.06
C PHE A 50 -6.15 -8.24 26.37
N ALA A 51 -6.90 -8.73 27.38
CA ALA A 51 -6.31 -9.21 28.63
C ALA A 51 -5.39 -10.42 28.38
N ARG A 52 -5.84 -11.39 27.57
CA ARG A 52 -5.04 -12.57 27.18
C ARG A 52 -3.79 -12.14 26.38
N TYR A 53 -3.94 -11.22 25.42
CA TYR A 53 -2.81 -10.71 24.66
C TYR A 53 -1.75 -10.08 25.57
N LYS A 54 -2.18 -9.26 26.55
CA LYS A 54 -1.29 -8.64 27.52
C LYS A 54 -0.64 -9.66 28.48
N GLU A 55 -1.34 -10.75 28.80
CA GLU A 55 -0.78 -11.84 29.62
C GLU A 55 0.34 -12.59 28.88
N ILE A 56 0.16 -12.86 27.57
CA ILE A 56 1.14 -13.56 26.75
C ILE A 56 2.33 -12.65 26.39
N ALA A 57 2.07 -11.38 26.09
CA ALA A 57 3.07 -10.41 25.66
C ALA A 57 2.93 -9.06 26.39
N PRO A 58 3.23 -9.01 27.70
CA PRO A 58 3.08 -7.80 28.50
C PRO A 58 3.95 -6.63 28.02
N GLN A 59 5.06 -6.93 27.35
CA GLN A 59 5.99 -5.95 26.80
C GLN A 59 5.52 -5.31 25.49
N ASN A 60 4.46 -5.83 24.87
CA ASN A 60 4.02 -5.38 23.53
C ASN A 60 3.05 -4.21 23.59
N VAL A 61 2.38 -3.99 24.72
CA VAL A 61 1.23 -3.10 24.77
C VAL A 61 1.20 -2.25 26.03
N VAL A 62 0.88 -0.97 25.85
CA VAL A 62 0.59 -0.01 26.94
C VAL A 62 -0.83 0.50 26.77
N TYR A 63 -1.62 0.53 27.85
CA TYR A 63 -2.98 1.07 27.80
C TYR A 63 -3.00 2.57 28.06
N ASP A 64 -3.57 3.34 27.15
CA ASP A 64 -3.84 4.78 27.29
C ASP A 64 -5.27 4.97 27.84
N GLU A 65 -5.38 5.33 29.11
CA GLU A 65 -6.66 5.54 29.78
C GLU A 65 -7.44 6.74 29.22
N LYS A 66 -6.74 7.78 28.76
CA LYS A 66 -7.38 8.98 28.24
C LYS A 66 -8.07 8.72 26.91
N ARG A 67 -7.40 7.98 26.02
CA ARG A 67 -7.89 7.64 24.68
C ARG A 67 -8.67 6.32 24.64
N LYS A 68 -8.65 5.55 25.75
CA LYS A 68 -9.27 4.21 25.88
C LYS A 68 -8.82 3.25 24.79
N GLN A 69 -7.52 3.24 24.52
CA GLN A 69 -6.91 2.41 23.49
C GLN A 69 -5.60 1.78 23.96
N HIS A 70 -5.18 0.71 23.27
CA HIS A 70 -3.92 0.05 23.49
C HIS A 70 -2.89 0.58 22.50
N LEU A 71 -1.75 1.06 23.00
CA LEU A 71 -0.64 1.58 22.18
C LEU A 71 0.44 0.52 22.07
N LYS A 72 1.07 0.45 20.90
CA LYS A 72 2.27 -0.35 20.68
C LYS A 72 3.41 0.14 21.58
N ALA A 73 3.97 -0.73 22.40
CA ALA A 73 5.13 -0.41 23.21
C ALA A 73 6.41 -0.34 22.37
N ALA A 74 7.42 0.41 22.84
CA ALA A 74 8.73 0.48 22.17
C ALA A 74 9.44 -0.90 22.09
N SER A 75 9.15 -1.78 23.06
CA SER A 75 9.65 -3.15 23.15
C SER A 75 8.82 -4.18 22.38
N PHE A 76 7.94 -3.74 21.49
CA PHE A 76 7.05 -4.62 20.73
C PHE A 76 7.83 -5.64 19.90
N ILE A 77 7.49 -6.91 20.09
CA ILE A 77 7.93 -8.05 19.27
C ILE A 77 6.67 -8.81 18.85
N SER A 78 6.42 -8.93 17.57
CA SER A 78 5.24 -9.63 17.05
C SER A 78 5.17 -11.06 17.58
N LEU A 79 3.98 -11.48 18.02
CA LEU A 79 3.68 -12.84 18.45
C LEU A 79 3.41 -13.78 17.27
N PHE A 80 3.09 -13.21 16.11
CA PHE A 80 2.68 -13.95 14.93
C PHE A 80 3.64 -13.65 13.77
N ASP A 81 3.80 -14.65 12.91
CA ASP A 81 4.54 -14.49 11.66
C ASP A 81 3.59 -14.03 10.56
N PHE A 82 3.84 -12.83 10.01
CA PHE A 82 3.04 -12.23 8.96
C PHE A 82 3.76 -12.34 7.60
N ASP A 83 3.07 -12.92 6.63
CA ASP A 83 3.54 -12.89 5.24
C ASP A 83 3.34 -11.48 4.66
N VAL A 84 4.39 -10.91 4.08
CA VAL A 84 4.38 -9.53 3.60
C VAL A 84 3.39 -9.29 2.46
N ILE A 85 3.20 -10.28 1.57
CA ILE A 85 2.28 -10.14 0.43
C ILE A 85 0.84 -10.15 0.92
N ARG A 86 0.50 -11.08 1.83
CA ARG A 86 -0.82 -11.13 2.46
C ARG A 86 -1.10 -9.88 3.30
N THR A 87 -0.08 -9.38 4.01
CA THR A 87 -0.18 -8.12 4.78
C THR A 87 -0.53 -6.95 3.87
N LEU A 88 0.19 -6.79 2.76
CA LEU A 88 -0.09 -5.72 1.80
C LEU A 88 -1.46 -5.86 1.16
N ALA A 89 -1.89 -7.07 0.82
CA ALA A 89 -3.25 -7.33 0.34
C ALA A 89 -4.30 -6.96 1.40
N THR A 90 -4.07 -7.32 2.66
CA THR A 90 -4.96 -6.94 3.79
C THR A 90 -5.05 -5.43 3.96
N LEU A 91 -3.91 -4.74 3.95
CA LEU A 91 -3.85 -3.28 4.13
C LEU A 91 -4.51 -2.52 2.98
N SER A 92 -4.47 -3.06 1.75
CA SER A 92 -5.02 -2.41 0.56
C SER A 92 -6.47 -2.78 0.25
N GLN A 93 -6.87 -4.01 0.53
CA GLN A 93 -8.17 -4.57 0.13
C GLN A 93 -9.11 -4.85 1.30
N GLY A 94 -8.60 -4.75 2.54
CA GLY A 94 -9.39 -5.00 3.75
C GLY A 94 -9.69 -6.47 4.05
N PHE A 95 -9.06 -7.42 3.35
CA PHE A 95 -9.28 -8.86 3.54
C PHE A 95 -8.20 -9.50 4.41
N GLY A 96 -8.64 -10.31 5.39
CA GLY A 96 -7.72 -11.06 6.25
C GLY A 96 -7.02 -10.18 7.29
N ASP A 97 -5.95 -10.69 7.86
CA ASP A 97 -5.11 -10.04 8.87
C ASP A 97 -3.61 -10.28 8.61
N GLY A 98 -3.26 -10.71 7.39
CA GLY A 98 -1.90 -11.07 7.01
C GLY A 98 -1.38 -12.35 7.66
N PHE A 99 -2.16 -12.98 8.55
CA PHE A 99 -1.77 -14.19 9.24
C PHE A 99 -1.69 -15.39 8.28
N SER A 100 -0.53 -16.00 8.18
CA SER A 100 -0.27 -17.16 7.34
C SER A 100 -0.64 -18.46 8.06
N GLY A 101 -1.92 -18.72 8.24
CA GLY A 101 -2.37 -20.08 8.51
C GLY A 101 -2.08 -20.94 7.26
N GLN A 102 -1.48 -22.13 7.45
CA GLN A 102 -1.19 -23.07 6.34
C GLN A 102 -2.51 -23.69 5.84
N LEU A 103 -3.30 -22.92 5.09
CA LEU A 103 -4.43 -23.46 4.34
C LEU A 103 -3.88 -23.90 2.97
N LYS A 104 -3.89 -25.22 2.72
CA LYS A 104 -3.66 -25.72 1.36
C LYS A 104 -4.78 -25.17 0.48
N PRO A 105 -4.45 -24.69 -0.74
CA PRO A 105 -5.50 -24.29 -1.69
C PRO A 105 -6.48 -25.44 -1.88
N PRO A 106 -7.81 -25.19 -1.88
CA PRO A 106 -8.82 -26.24 -2.05
C PRO A 106 -8.80 -26.86 -3.46
N LEU A 107 -8.19 -26.16 -4.42
CA LEU A 107 -8.05 -26.58 -5.80
C LEU A 107 -6.58 -26.39 -6.25
N ALA A 108 -6.16 -27.17 -7.24
CA ALA A 108 -4.90 -26.90 -7.93
C ALA A 108 -4.98 -25.54 -8.63
N CYS A 109 -4.18 -24.59 -8.18
CA CYS A 109 -4.12 -23.24 -8.71
C CYS A 109 -2.68 -22.75 -8.69
N GLU A 110 -2.25 -22.12 -9.76
CA GLU A 110 -0.96 -21.45 -9.84
C GLU A 110 -1.20 -19.95 -9.99
N ALA A 111 -0.55 -19.15 -9.16
CA ALA A 111 -0.57 -17.71 -9.21
C ALA A 111 0.82 -17.15 -9.50
N PRO A 112 0.94 -16.01 -10.21
CA PRO A 112 2.24 -15.39 -10.46
C PRO A 112 3.02 -15.11 -9.17
N TYR A 113 4.32 -15.39 -9.17
CA TYR A 113 5.20 -15.04 -8.07
C TYR A 113 5.47 -13.54 -8.04
N HIS A 114 5.29 -12.92 -6.86
CA HIS A 114 5.82 -11.58 -6.63
C HIS A 114 7.33 -11.66 -6.41
N LEU A 115 8.11 -11.26 -7.40
CA LEU A 115 9.57 -11.19 -7.30
C LEU A 115 10.04 -10.15 -6.29
N ASN A 116 9.21 -9.15 -6.06
CA ASN A 116 9.50 -7.96 -5.27
C ASN A 116 8.78 -8.06 -3.92
N LYS A 117 9.53 -8.46 -2.88
CA LYS A 117 8.98 -8.63 -1.53
C LYS A 117 9.57 -7.57 -0.60
N PRO A 118 8.81 -6.54 -0.19
CA PRO A 118 9.27 -5.56 0.78
C PRO A 118 9.57 -6.19 2.14
N ASN A 119 10.49 -5.57 2.86
CA ASN A 119 10.76 -5.96 4.24
C ASN A 119 9.55 -5.57 5.11
N LEU A 120 9.04 -6.52 5.89
CA LEU A 120 7.84 -6.34 6.71
C LEU A 120 8.01 -5.23 7.76
N SER A 121 9.21 -5.06 8.34
CA SER A 121 9.50 -3.99 9.28
C SER A 121 9.44 -2.60 8.64
N ILE A 122 9.83 -2.48 7.37
CA ILE A 122 9.69 -1.25 6.58
C ILE A 122 8.22 -0.96 6.31
N VAL A 123 7.46 -1.98 5.87
CA VAL A 123 6.00 -1.85 5.67
C VAL A 123 5.35 -1.34 6.94
N ALA A 124 5.65 -1.96 8.10
CA ALA A 124 5.08 -1.57 9.39
C ALA A 124 5.38 -0.10 9.76
N LYS A 125 6.61 0.37 9.52
CA LYS A 125 6.98 1.77 9.79
C LYS A 125 6.27 2.75 8.85
N VAL A 126 6.18 2.40 7.58
CA VAL A 126 5.48 3.23 6.58
C VAL A 126 3.98 3.32 6.89
N THR A 127 3.33 2.19 7.17
CA THR A 127 1.88 2.16 7.45
C THR A 127 1.54 2.82 8.79
N GLU A 128 2.38 2.64 9.80
CA GLU A 128 2.24 3.36 11.07
C GLU A 128 2.35 4.88 10.88
N ALA A 129 3.30 5.34 10.06
CA ALA A 129 3.47 6.76 9.77
C ALA A 129 2.28 7.33 8.99
N ILE A 130 1.77 6.60 7.98
CA ILE A 130 0.56 7.00 7.25
C ILE A 130 -0.64 7.09 8.22
N HIS A 131 -0.86 6.04 9.03
CA HIS A 131 -2.00 6.00 9.95
C HIS A 131 -1.95 7.12 11.00
N LYS A 132 -0.76 7.42 11.53
CA LYS A 132 -0.56 8.45 12.57
C LYS A 132 -0.36 9.86 12.00
N GLY A 133 -0.29 10.04 10.69
CA GLY A 133 0.04 11.32 10.08
C GLY A 133 1.42 11.82 10.52
N LYS A 134 2.45 10.96 10.43
CA LYS A 134 3.83 11.28 10.84
C LYS A 134 4.78 11.29 9.65
N ALA A 135 5.83 12.11 9.74
CA ALA A 135 6.94 12.06 8.79
C ALA A 135 7.87 10.87 9.08
N LEU A 136 8.57 10.42 8.04
CA LEU A 136 9.58 9.36 8.09
C LEU A 136 10.94 9.87 7.66
N SER A 137 11.99 9.49 8.38
CA SER A 137 13.36 9.49 7.85
C SER A 137 13.63 8.13 7.23
N ILE A 138 14.02 8.09 5.94
CA ILE A 138 14.33 6.86 5.22
C ILE A 138 15.73 6.87 4.64
N THR A 139 16.40 5.71 4.67
CA THR A 139 17.58 5.44 3.85
C THR A 139 17.12 4.76 2.57
N TYR A 140 17.22 5.46 1.44
CA TYR A 140 16.66 5.04 0.15
C TYR A 140 17.75 4.87 -0.91
N VAL A 141 17.67 3.78 -1.69
CA VAL A 141 18.58 3.51 -2.80
C VAL A 141 17.88 3.82 -4.12
N SER A 142 18.28 4.91 -4.77
CA SER A 142 17.79 5.32 -6.08
C SER A 142 18.65 4.73 -7.20
N LEU A 143 18.05 4.47 -8.38
CA LEU A 143 18.80 4.03 -9.56
C LEU A 143 19.72 5.13 -10.11
N SER A 144 19.37 6.40 -9.91
CA SER A 144 20.11 7.53 -10.46
C SER A 144 21.10 8.16 -9.47
N SER A 145 20.73 8.23 -8.17
CA SER A 145 21.52 8.95 -7.15
C SER A 145 22.12 8.05 -6.07
N GLY A 146 21.99 6.73 -6.20
CA GLY A 146 22.49 5.78 -5.21
C GLY A 146 21.78 5.92 -3.86
N GLU A 147 22.52 5.66 -2.77
CA GLU A 147 22.00 5.71 -1.41
C GLU A 147 21.91 7.15 -0.91
N THR A 148 20.76 7.50 -0.36
CA THR A 148 20.51 8.83 0.19
C THR A 148 19.61 8.74 1.41
N THR A 149 19.80 9.62 2.41
CA THR A 149 18.82 9.82 3.47
C THR A 149 17.83 10.89 3.05
N ARG A 150 16.54 10.64 3.32
CA ARG A 150 15.43 11.54 2.97
C ARG A 150 14.43 11.61 4.09
N GLU A 151 13.86 12.78 4.28
CA GLU A 151 12.66 12.96 5.07
C GLU A 151 11.46 13.02 4.13
N ILE A 152 10.48 12.16 4.37
CA ILE A 152 9.26 12.06 3.57
C ILE A 152 8.03 12.14 4.45
N VAL A 153 6.94 12.67 3.91
CA VAL A 153 5.60 12.62 4.51
C VAL A 153 4.76 11.64 3.70
N PRO A 154 4.62 10.39 4.16
CA PRO A 154 3.91 9.36 3.42
C PRO A 154 2.40 9.52 3.58
N HIS A 155 1.63 9.25 2.53
CA HIS A 155 0.16 9.28 2.63
C HIS A 155 -0.54 8.04 2.06
N THR A 156 0.04 7.32 1.08
CA THR A 156 -0.64 6.19 0.46
C THR A 156 0.33 5.09 0.01
N LEU A 157 -0.09 3.83 0.18
CA LEU A 157 0.55 2.68 -0.48
C LEU A 157 -0.02 2.53 -1.89
N VAL A 158 0.84 2.26 -2.86
CA VAL A 158 0.48 2.07 -4.26
C VAL A 158 1.08 0.77 -4.77
N ASP A 159 0.23 -0.15 -5.22
CA ASP A 159 0.65 -1.32 -6.01
C ASP A 159 0.55 -0.97 -7.50
N ASN A 160 1.64 -1.12 -8.24
CA ASN A 160 1.64 -0.93 -9.68
C ASN A 160 1.63 -2.27 -10.46
N GLY A 161 1.26 -3.36 -9.78
CA GLY A 161 1.21 -4.73 -10.31
C GLY A 161 2.57 -5.42 -10.39
N LEU A 162 3.68 -4.68 -10.36
CA LEU A 162 5.04 -5.23 -10.35
C LEU A 162 5.69 -5.11 -8.98
N ARG A 163 5.38 -4.05 -8.25
CA ARG A 163 5.99 -3.73 -6.95
C ARG A 163 5.21 -2.67 -6.19
N TRP A 164 5.33 -2.73 -4.90
CA TRP A 164 4.75 -1.78 -3.98
C TRP A 164 5.58 -0.51 -3.84
N HIS A 165 4.89 0.63 -3.80
CA HIS A 165 5.44 1.95 -3.55
C HIS A 165 4.74 2.59 -2.35
N VAL A 166 5.40 3.55 -1.75
CA VAL A 166 4.75 4.57 -0.92
C VAL A 166 4.79 5.89 -1.67
N ARG A 167 3.62 6.53 -1.81
CA ARG A 167 3.51 7.90 -2.30
C ARG A 167 3.66 8.85 -1.12
N ALA A 168 4.55 9.82 -1.28
CA ALA A 168 4.96 10.72 -0.21
C ALA A 168 5.40 12.07 -0.73
N PHE A 169 5.32 13.12 0.11
CA PHE A 169 6.03 14.36 -0.12
C PHE A 169 7.52 14.18 0.26
N ASP A 170 8.43 14.49 -0.64
CA ASP A 170 9.89 14.47 -0.42
C ASP A 170 10.36 15.87 -0.02
N ARG A 171 10.69 16.07 1.24
CA ARG A 171 11.13 17.37 1.78
C ARG A 171 12.35 17.94 1.08
N LYS A 172 13.27 17.07 0.63
CA LYS A 172 14.47 17.50 -0.11
C LYS A 172 14.10 18.14 -1.46
N HIS A 173 13.11 17.59 -2.17
CA HIS A 173 12.67 18.11 -3.46
C HIS A 173 11.70 19.27 -3.35
N GLY A 174 10.89 19.29 -2.31
CA GLY A 174 9.99 20.42 -2.02
C GLY A 174 10.72 21.72 -1.72
N GLN A 175 11.95 21.65 -1.18
CA GLN A 175 12.80 22.82 -0.94
C GLN A 175 13.45 23.38 -2.19
N SER A 176 13.61 22.58 -3.25
CA SER A 176 14.26 23.02 -4.51
C SER A 176 13.35 23.77 -5.47
N GLY A 177 12.12 24.14 -5.07
CA GLY A 177 11.17 24.85 -5.91
C GLY A 177 10.60 24.02 -7.07
N ALA A 178 10.86 22.71 -7.07
CA ALA A 178 10.23 21.80 -8.04
C ALA A 178 8.71 21.82 -7.84
N PRO A 179 7.90 21.92 -8.91
CA PRO A 179 6.46 22.15 -8.82
C PRO A 179 5.67 21.04 -8.11
N ASN A 180 6.30 19.91 -7.80
CA ASN A 180 5.70 18.80 -7.08
C ASN A 180 6.73 18.09 -6.20
N GLY A 181 6.69 18.30 -4.89
CA GLY A 181 7.47 17.52 -3.91
C GLY A 181 7.00 16.06 -3.77
N PHE A 182 5.82 15.71 -4.32
CA PHE A 182 5.24 14.37 -4.21
C PHE A 182 5.88 13.37 -5.17
N ARG A 183 6.27 12.21 -4.64
CA ARG A 183 6.98 11.14 -5.36
C ARG A 183 6.58 9.76 -4.87
N ASP A 184 6.89 8.76 -5.71
CA ASP A 184 6.71 7.36 -5.39
C ASP A 184 8.04 6.73 -4.99
N PHE A 185 8.10 6.15 -3.79
CA PHE A 185 9.27 5.44 -3.28
C PHE A 185 9.01 3.94 -3.29
N VAL A 186 9.83 3.17 -3.99
CA VAL A 186 9.71 1.71 -4.06
C VAL A 186 10.05 1.11 -2.70
N LEU A 187 9.12 0.39 -2.06
CA LEU A 187 9.30 -0.13 -0.69
C LEU A 187 10.54 -1.02 -0.53
N THR A 188 10.86 -1.87 -1.52
CA THR A 188 12.05 -2.73 -1.48
C THR A 188 13.38 -1.99 -1.60
N ARG A 189 13.37 -0.70 -1.94
CA ARG A 189 14.56 0.16 -2.00
C ARG A 189 14.77 0.99 -0.74
N ILE A 190 13.87 0.87 0.24
CA ILE A 190 14.03 1.47 1.56
C ILE A 190 14.83 0.50 2.42
N LYS A 191 16.06 0.84 2.78
CA LYS A 191 16.94 0.04 3.64
C LYS A 191 16.61 0.19 5.12
N ALA A 192 16.23 1.41 5.52
CA ALA A 192 15.85 1.75 6.88
C ALA A 192 14.75 2.82 6.88
N ALA A 193 13.87 2.77 7.87
CA ALA A 193 12.83 3.77 8.10
C ALA A 193 12.68 4.04 9.60
N VAL A 194 12.58 5.31 9.97
CA VAL A 194 12.36 5.77 11.34
C VAL A 194 11.24 6.80 11.34
N VAL A 195 10.19 6.56 12.12
CA VAL A 195 9.11 7.54 12.33
C VAL A 195 9.68 8.71 13.11
N LEU A 196 9.49 9.93 12.60
CA LEU A 196 9.96 11.13 13.27
C LEU A 196 8.98 11.50 14.39
N GLU A 197 9.52 11.55 15.62
CA GLU A 197 8.76 12.02 16.78
C GLU A 197 8.89 13.54 16.92
N ASP A 198 7.92 14.14 17.62
CA ASP A 198 7.93 15.58 17.90
C ASP A 198 9.12 15.96 18.78
N SER A 199 10.21 16.41 18.18
CA SER A 199 11.38 16.91 18.88
C SER A 199 11.68 18.33 18.43
N THR A 200 12.27 19.12 19.34
CA THR A 200 12.67 20.50 19.07
C THR A 200 13.80 20.63 18.04
N LEU A 201 14.45 19.53 17.69
CA LEU A 201 15.63 19.49 16.80
C LEU A 201 15.30 19.02 15.36
N SER A 202 14.15 18.41 15.14
CA SER A 202 13.70 18.04 13.79
C SER A 202 12.23 18.42 13.65
N PRO A 203 11.83 19.19 12.64
CA PRO A 203 10.43 19.55 12.46
C PRO A 203 9.66 18.31 12.01
N SER A 204 9.20 17.50 12.99
CA SER A 204 8.21 16.43 12.78
C SER A 204 6.87 17.02 12.33
N VAL A 205 6.66 18.30 12.58
CA VAL A 205 5.45 19.04 12.19
C VAL A 205 5.29 19.00 10.67
N ILE A 206 4.26 18.32 10.22
CA ILE A 206 3.86 18.27 8.82
C ILE A 206 3.26 19.62 8.44
N LYS A 207 3.78 20.25 7.38
CA LYS A 207 3.26 21.48 6.83
C LYS A 207 2.01 21.20 5.98
N GLU A 208 1.12 22.17 5.88
CA GLU A 208 -0.07 22.05 5.02
C GLU A 208 0.29 21.70 3.57
N SER A 209 1.39 22.25 3.05
CA SER A 209 1.91 21.95 1.69
C SER A 209 2.40 20.53 1.48
N GLU A 210 2.62 19.75 2.56
CA GLU A 210 3.10 18.37 2.55
C GLU A 210 1.95 17.35 2.63
N LEU A 211 0.71 17.82 2.85
CA LEU A 211 -0.46 16.96 3.01
C LEU A 211 -0.92 16.36 1.67
N GLU A 212 -1.56 15.20 1.73
CA GLU A 212 -2.17 14.50 0.58
C GLU A 212 -3.05 15.43 -0.27
N THR A 213 -3.81 16.33 0.38
CA THR A 213 -4.71 17.31 -0.28
C THR A 213 -3.99 18.23 -1.26
N GLN A 214 -2.67 18.41 -1.11
CA GLN A 214 -1.83 19.22 -1.98
C GLN A 214 -1.19 18.43 -3.13
N ASP A 215 -1.33 17.12 -3.13
CA ASP A 215 -0.84 16.29 -4.23
C ASP A 215 -1.79 16.34 -5.43
N ARG A 216 -1.53 17.29 -6.32
CA ARG A 216 -2.35 17.51 -7.51
C ARG A 216 -2.47 16.29 -8.41
N GLN A 217 -1.41 15.46 -8.52
CA GLN A 217 -1.44 14.26 -9.35
C GLN A 217 -2.26 13.15 -8.71
N TRP A 218 -2.24 13.07 -7.38
CA TRP A 218 -3.03 12.10 -6.62
C TRP A 218 -4.52 12.46 -6.63
N ASN A 219 -4.84 13.74 -6.46
CA ASN A 219 -6.22 14.23 -6.38
C ASN A 219 -6.87 14.46 -7.75
N ARG A 220 -6.10 14.38 -8.84
CA ARG A 220 -6.62 14.45 -10.19
C ARG A 220 -6.96 13.05 -10.70
N PHE A 221 -8.16 12.90 -11.25
CA PHE A 221 -8.60 11.72 -11.99
C PHE A 221 -8.53 11.97 -13.50
N VAL A 222 -8.23 10.93 -14.24
CA VAL A 222 -8.26 10.91 -15.71
C VAL A 222 -9.14 9.75 -16.17
N GLU A 223 -10.08 10.04 -17.08
CA GLU A 223 -10.91 9.03 -17.73
C GLU A 223 -10.18 8.55 -18.98
N LEU A 224 -9.87 7.25 -19.02
CA LEU A 224 -9.24 6.60 -20.17
C LEU A 224 -10.29 5.88 -21.00
N GLU A 225 -10.22 6.01 -22.32
CA GLU A 225 -11.00 5.25 -23.26
C GLU A 225 -10.10 4.22 -23.94
N LEU A 226 -10.15 2.99 -23.44
CA LEU A 226 -9.38 1.87 -23.98
C LEU A 226 -10.24 1.13 -25.00
N VAL A 227 -9.66 0.84 -26.15
CA VAL A 227 -10.31 0.10 -27.23
C VAL A 227 -9.41 -1.06 -27.67
N PRO A 228 -9.95 -2.10 -28.34
CA PRO A 228 -9.11 -3.13 -28.95
C PRO A 228 -8.08 -2.47 -29.88
N HIS A 229 -6.84 -2.96 -29.82
CA HIS A 229 -5.78 -2.41 -30.67
C HIS A 229 -6.13 -2.58 -32.15
N PRO A 230 -6.07 -1.54 -32.99
CA PRO A 230 -6.56 -1.56 -34.39
C PRO A 230 -5.98 -2.67 -35.28
N ARG A 231 -4.85 -3.26 -34.92
CA ARG A 231 -4.26 -4.40 -35.65
C ARG A 231 -4.92 -5.76 -35.39
N ILE A 232 -5.80 -5.85 -34.38
CA ILE A 232 -6.43 -7.10 -33.99
C ILE A 232 -7.60 -7.37 -34.96
N GLU A 233 -7.52 -8.51 -35.64
CA GLU A 233 -8.52 -8.90 -36.65
C GLU A 233 -9.87 -9.26 -35.99
N HIS A 234 -9.84 -9.94 -34.86
CA HIS A 234 -11.01 -10.36 -34.09
C HIS A 234 -11.13 -9.57 -32.78
N SER A 235 -11.53 -8.29 -32.91
CA SER A 235 -11.66 -7.38 -31.76
C SER A 235 -12.69 -7.83 -30.74
N GLU A 236 -13.67 -8.61 -31.13
CA GLU A 236 -14.72 -9.16 -30.26
C GLU A 236 -14.14 -10.01 -29.10
N ALA A 237 -13.00 -10.66 -29.31
CA ALA A 237 -12.35 -11.41 -28.25
C ALA A 237 -11.86 -10.47 -27.13
N ILE A 238 -11.28 -9.34 -27.49
CA ILE A 238 -10.80 -8.33 -26.54
C ILE A 238 -11.98 -7.63 -25.86
N GLU A 239 -13.07 -7.39 -26.61
CA GLU A 239 -14.28 -6.80 -26.04
C GLU A 239 -14.89 -7.72 -24.97
N LEU A 240 -14.87 -9.05 -25.19
CA LEU A 240 -15.32 -10.03 -24.21
C LEU A 240 -14.36 -10.11 -22.99
N ASP A 241 -13.05 -10.16 -23.22
CA ASP A 241 -12.05 -10.25 -22.15
C ASP A 241 -12.15 -9.10 -21.16
N TYR A 242 -12.44 -7.90 -21.64
CA TYR A 242 -12.51 -6.67 -20.82
C TYR A 242 -13.95 -6.19 -20.55
N GLY A 243 -14.98 -6.91 -20.97
CA GLY A 243 -16.38 -6.54 -20.78
C GLY A 243 -16.71 -5.16 -21.38
N MET A 244 -16.19 -4.88 -22.58
CA MET A 244 -16.35 -3.57 -23.21
C MET A 244 -17.81 -3.32 -23.62
N THR A 245 -18.23 -2.06 -23.53
CA THR A 245 -19.53 -1.62 -24.02
C THR A 245 -19.34 -0.84 -25.32
N SER A 246 -19.93 -1.30 -26.40
CA SER A 246 -19.77 -0.71 -27.75
C SER A 246 -18.31 -0.56 -28.16
N GLY A 247 -17.49 -1.58 -27.87
CA GLY A 247 -16.06 -1.62 -28.21
C GLY A 247 -15.17 -0.68 -27.39
N VAL A 248 -15.65 -0.16 -26.26
CA VAL A 248 -14.89 0.77 -25.40
C VAL A 248 -14.95 0.35 -23.95
N LEU A 249 -13.78 0.30 -23.31
CA LEU A 249 -13.64 0.25 -21.87
C LEU A 249 -13.29 1.63 -21.32
N LYS A 250 -14.17 2.21 -20.51
CA LYS A 250 -13.91 3.46 -19.80
C LYS A 250 -13.37 3.15 -18.41
N VAL A 251 -12.21 3.72 -18.09
CA VAL A 251 -11.55 3.51 -16.80
C VAL A 251 -11.16 4.87 -16.22
N GLU A 252 -11.64 5.17 -15.01
CA GLU A 252 -11.23 6.34 -14.27
C GLU A 252 -10.10 5.99 -13.30
N ILE A 253 -8.95 6.65 -13.43
CA ILE A 253 -7.76 6.40 -12.61
C ILE A 253 -7.13 7.70 -12.12
N ARG A 254 -6.35 7.61 -11.04
CA ARG A 254 -5.58 8.77 -10.57
C ARG A 254 -4.44 9.09 -11.53
N ALA A 255 -4.23 10.38 -11.82
CA ALA A 255 -3.14 10.82 -12.69
C ALA A 255 -1.76 10.34 -12.19
N ALA A 256 -1.57 10.29 -10.86
CA ALA A 256 -0.35 9.80 -10.22
C ALA A 256 -0.03 8.33 -10.56
N THR A 257 -1.02 7.51 -10.92
CA THR A 257 -0.84 6.07 -11.21
C THR A 257 -0.94 5.75 -12.70
N ALA A 258 -1.35 6.71 -13.53
CA ALA A 258 -1.69 6.47 -14.93
C ALA A 258 -0.58 5.81 -15.74
N GLY A 259 0.66 6.33 -15.68
CA GLY A 259 1.78 5.75 -16.42
C GLY A 259 2.11 4.32 -15.98
N TYR A 260 1.97 4.00 -14.70
CA TYR A 260 2.19 2.64 -14.19
C TYR A 260 1.13 1.66 -14.71
N LEU A 261 -0.14 2.04 -14.63
CA LEU A 261 -1.26 1.18 -15.03
C LEU A 261 -1.27 0.95 -16.53
N LEU A 262 -1.07 2.00 -17.34
CA LEU A 262 -0.97 1.87 -18.79
C LEU A 262 0.18 0.94 -19.20
N ARG A 263 1.31 1.01 -18.50
CA ARG A 263 2.42 0.07 -18.71
C ARG A 263 2.06 -1.35 -18.30
N GLN A 264 1.43 -1.54 -17.16
CA GLN A 264 1.03 -2.85 -16.64
C GLN A 264 0.03 -3.53 -17.57
N TRP A 265 -0.94 -2.76 -18.09
CA TRP A 265 -1.97 -3.26 -18.99
C TRP A 265 -1.49 -3.37 -20.44
N HIS A 266 -0.23 -3.06 -20.71
CA HIS A 266 0.35 -3.03 -22.05
C HIS A 266 -0.52 -2.24 -23.05
N VAL A 267 -0.99 -1.06 -22.64
CA VAL A 267 -1.77 -0.18 -23.50
C VAL A 267 -0.85 0.56 -24.44
N ASP A 268 -1.05 0.45 -25.74
CA ASP A 268 -0.40 1.34 -26.71
C ASP A 268 -0.97 2.75 -26.55
N CYS A 269 -0.13 3.69 -26.16
CA CYS A 269 -0.47 5.10 -25.99
C CYS A 269 0.08 5.98 -27.12
N SER A 270 0.64 5.38 -28.18
CA SER A 270 1.08 6.13 -29.35
C SER A 270 -0.12 6.70 -30.12
N THR A 271 0.07 7.82 -30.80
CA THR A 271 -0.98 8.47 -31.57
C THR A 271 -1.43 7.65 -32.78
N GLU A 272 -0.53 6.84 -33.35
CA GLU A 272 -0.76 6.07 -34.58
C GLU A 272 -0.83 4.56 -34.29
N HIS A 273 -1.14 4.16 -33.04
CA HIS A 273 -1.17 2.75 -32.61
C HIS A 273 0.01 1.94 -33.17
N SER A 274 1.22 2.49 -33.04
CA SER A 274 2.44 2.01 -33.72
C SER A 274 3.13 0.84 -33.04
N LEU A 275 2.75 0.46 -31.83
CA LEU A 275 3.38 -0.65 -31.12
C LEU A 275 2.84 -2.00 -31.62
N MET A 276 3.77 -2.86 -32.07
CA MET A 276 3.43 -4.09 -32.81
C MET A 276 3.60 -5.39 -32.01
N GLY A 277 3.95 -5.32 -30.72
CA GLY A 277 4.10 -6.50 -29.86
C GLY A 277 2.76 -7.18 -29.57
N PHE A 278 2.74 -8.51 -29.41
CA PHE A 278 1.52 -9.28 -29.11
C PHE A 278 0.90 -8.92 -27.78
N GLU A 279 1.69 -8.35 -26.86
CA GLU A 279 1.24 -7.86 -25.56
C GLU A 279 0.35 -6.63 -25.66
N TYR A 280 0.42 -5.85 -26.76
CA TYR A 280 -0.40 -4.65 -26.93
C TYR A 280 -1.77 -5.01 -27.53
N GLN A 281 -2.68 -5.42 -26.69
CA GLN A 281 -4.04 -5.75 -27.08
C GLN A 281 -5.00 -4.57 -26.98
N LEU A 282 -4.60 -3.54 -26.24
CA LEU A 282 -5.36 -2.32 -25.99
C LEU A 282 -4.67 -1.11 -26.59
N TRP A 283 -5.46 -0.16 -27.06
CA TRP A 283 -5.01 1.15 -27.51
C TRP A 283 -5.77 2.27 -26.81
N LEU A 284 -5.06 3.33 -26.43
CA LEU A 284 -5.66 4.50 -25.79
C LEU A 284 -6.19 5.47 -26.84
N ARG A 285 -7.52 5.49 -27.01
CA ARG A 285 -8.21 6.32 -28.00
C ARG A 285 -8.14 7.82 -27.69
N ASN A 286 -8.29 8.20 -26.41
CA ASN A 286 -8.36 9.58 -25.97
C ASN A 286 -7.05 10.05 -25.30
N SER A 287 -5.96 10.01 -26.05
CA SER A 287 -4.61 10.32 -25.52
C SER A 287 -4.47 11.71 -24.87
N GLN A 288 -5.34 12.68 -25.24
CA GLN A 288 -5.41 14.01 -24.64
C GLN A 288 -5.80 14.00 -23.15
N ALA A 289 -6.48 12.96 -22.66
CA ALA A 289 -6.79 12.81 -21.24
C ALA A 289 -5.54 12.79 -20.36
N LEU A 290 -4.40 12.38 -20.93
CA LEU A 290 -3.13 12.28 -20.24
C LEU A 290 -2.35 13.61 -20.18
N TYR A 291 -2.86 14.70 -20.75
CA TYR A 291 -2.15 15.98 -20.69
C TYR A 291 -1.85 16.41 -19.25
N GLY A 292 -0.59 16.75 -18.95
CA GLY A 292 -0.15 17.17 -17.62
C GLY A 292 0.01 16.03 -16.58
N VAL A 293 -0.09 14.76 -16.98
CA VAL A 293 0.28 13.60 -16.15
C VAL A 293 1.80 13.51 -16.09
N THR A 294 2.39 13.42 -14.89
CA THR A 294 3.84 13.56 -14.69
C THR A 294 4.65 12.30 -14.97
N ASN A 295 4.04 11.12 -14.96
CA ASN A 295 4.71 9.83 -15.14
C ASN A 295 4.43 9.18 -16.51
N LEU A 296 4.11 9.99 -17.52
CA LEU A 296 3.78 9.53 -18.89
C LEU A 296 4.93 8.82 -19.60
N ASN A 297 6.15 9.12 -19.23
CA ASN A 297 7.34 8.43 -19.75
C ASN A 297 7.35 6.92 -19.44
N LEU A 298 6.47 6.45 -18.55
CA LEU A 298 6.29 5.04 -18.25
C LEU A 298 5.26 4.37 -19.19
N ALA A 299 4.36 5.14 -19.80
CA ALA A 299 3.32 4.62 -20.68
C ALA A 299 3.91 4.18 -22.03
N PRO A 300 3.59 2.98 -22.53
CA PRO A 300 4.12 2.48 -23.80
C PRO A 300 3.73 3.40 -24.97
N GLY A 301 4.68 3.63 -25.89
CA GLY A 301 4.45 4.49 -27.06
C GLY A 301 4.45 6.00 -26.78
N ARG A 302 4.72 6.42 -25.53
CA ARG A 302 4.94 7.83 -25.18
C ARG A 302 6.44 8.11 -25.10
N THR A 303 6.94 8.89 -26.03
CA THR A 303 8.25 9.56 -25.95
C THR A 303 8.09 10.82 -25.11
N SER A 304 9.05 11.08 -24.20
CA SER A 304 9.15 12.29 -23.38
C SER A 304 9.24 13.55 -24.23
#